data_3b1b365ccaa2ea63f8fcfd891a1d61e4
#
_entry.id   3b1b365ccaa2ea63f8fcfd891a1d61e4
#
_cell.length_a   1.000
_cell.length_b   1.000
_cell.length_c   1.000
_cell.angle_alpha   90.00
_cell.angle_beta   90.00
_cell.angle_gamma   90.00
#
_symmetry.space_group_name_H-M   'P 1'
#
loop_
_entity.id
_entity.type
_entity.pdbx_description
1 polymer ?
#
loop_
_entity_poly.entity_id
_entity_poly.type
_entity_poly.pdbx_seq_one_letter_code
_entity_poly.pdbx_strand_id
1 'polypeptide(L)'
;MKRLVVTLMLALATLVRAADFGVNAQDYDGAAWSPYLVGAGIGVLSWLTFYFSDKAIGASSFYATLAGFIGKLVAKRHTESLAYYKTNPPSVDWGLVFVISAIVGGFIAAWTGGEIRNEWLHPMWVDRFGDSIALRGIIGFAGGVLMAFGARLAGGCTSGHGISGTMQLNAGSWLTVICMFIAGIATAMLLYTVL
;
A
#
# COMPACT_ATOMS: atom_id res chain seq x y z
N MET A 1 -9.10 18.77 -22.41
CA MET A 1 -8.74 18.13 -21.14
C MET A 1 -7.44 17.33 -21.22
N LYS A 2 -7.29 16.33 -22.14
CA LYS A 2 -6.08 15.48 -22.25
C LYS A 2 -4.76 16.26 -22.40
N ARG A 3 -4.73 17.33 -23.21
CA ARG A 3 -3.52 18.16 -23.40
C ARG A 3 -3.14 18.98 -22.16
N LEU A 4 -4.14 19.46 -21.41
CA LEU A 4 -3.92 20.21 -20.16
C LEU A 4 -3.29 19.32 -19.08
N VAL A 5 -3.74 18.07 -18.96
CA VAL A 5 -3.21 17.09 -18.03
C VAL A 5 -1.75 16.77 -18.35
N VAL A 6 -1.43 16.54 -19.63
CA VAL A 6 -0.04 16.26 -20.06
C VAL A 6 0.86 17.47 -19.79
N THR A 7 0.39 18.70 -20.06
CA THR A 7 1.17 19.92 -19.79
C THR A 7 1.39 20.14 -18.29
N LEU A 8 0.36 19.86 -17.47
CA LEU A 8 0.46 19.93 -16.01
C LEU A 8 1.45 18.88 -15.46
N MET A 9 1.47 17.68 -16.06
CA MET A 9 2.41 16.61 -15.71
C MET A 9 3.85 16.99 -16.03
N LEU A 10 4.08 17.54 -17.22
CA LEU A 10 5.41 18.01 -17.62
C LEU A 10 5.88 19.16 -16.73
N ALA A 11 4.99 20.10 -16.38
CA ALA A 11 5.30 21.19 -15.45
C ALA A 11 5.59 20.69 -14.03
N LEU A 12 4.84 19.67 -13.54
CA LEU A 12 5.10 19.05 -12.23
C LEU A 12 6.43 18.28 -12.23
N ALA A 13 6.73 17.57 -13.31
CA ALA A 13 7.99 16.85 -13.46
C ALA A 13 9.21 17.81 -13.52
N THR A 14 9.06 18.98 -14.14
CA THR A 14 10.11 20.01 -14.14
C THR A 14 10.24 20.70 -12.78
N LEU A 15 9.15 20.91 -12.05
CA LEU A 15 9.15 21.46 -10.69
C LEU A 15 9.82 20.50 -9.70
N VAL A 16 9.53 19.20 -9.79
CA VAL A 16 10.17 18.17 -8.96
C VAL A 16 11.67 18.07 -9.25
N ARG A 17 12.08 18.29 -10.50
CA ARG A 17 13.49 18.29 -10.90
C ARG A 17 14.25 19.56 -10.47
N ALA A 18 13.53 20.68 -10.33
CA ALA A 18 14.10 21.96 -9.90
C ALA A 18 14.11 22.12 -8.37
N ALA A 19 13.32 21.33 -7.64
CA ALA A 19 13.32 21.32 -6.20
C ALA A 19 14.48 20.43 -5.70
N ASP A 20 15.63 21.05 -5.51
CA ASP A 20 16.73 20.46 -4.76
C ASP A 20 16.34 20.47 -3.28
N PHE A 21 15.72 19.38 -2.81
CA PHE A 21 15.23 19.26 -1.43
C PHE A 21 16.36 19.04 -0.40
N GLY A 22 17.62 19.23 -0.78
CA GLY A 22 18.76 19.16 0.13
C GLY A 22 18.99 17.78 0.76
N VAL A 23 18.27 16.77 0.32
CA VAL A 23 18.45 15.40 0.77
C VAL A 23 19.51 14.76 -0.12
N ASN A 24 20.73 14.68 0.38
CA ASN A 24 21.78 13.92 -0.27
C ASN A 24 21.35 12.46 -0.35
N ALA A 25 21.20 11.94 -1.55
CA ALA A 25 20.90 10.53 -1.79
C ALA A 25 21.97 9.58 -1.21
N GLN A 26 23.10 10.13 -0.75
CA GLN A 26 24.21 9.41 -0.12
C GLN A 26 23.97 9.08 1.35
N ASP A 27 23.01 9.74 2.03
CA ASP A 27 22.66 9.44 3.43
C ASP A 27 21.67 8.27 3.56
N TYR A 28 21.17 7.75 2.44
CA TYR A 28 20.36 6.56 2.41
C TYR A 28 21.23 5.34 2.12
N ASP A 29 21.72 4.72 3.17
CA ASP A 29 22.38 3.40 3.14
C ASP A 29 21.37 2.25 2.88
N GLY A 30 20.28 2.57 2.22
CA GLY A 30 19.17 1.72 1.87
C GLY A 30 18.80 1.89 0.40
N ALA A 31 17.67 1.37 0.02
CA ALA A 31 17.08 1.22 -1.30
C ALA A 31 17.74 1.97 -2.46
N ALA A 32 18.08 1.27 -3.50
CA ALA A 32 18.75 1.78 -4.71
C ALA A 32 18.01 2.92 -5.43
N TRP A 33 16.75 3.24 -5.02
CA TRP A 33 15.87 4.19 -5.67
C TRP A 33 15.46 5.32 -4.73
N SER A 34 15.63 6.57 -5.17
CA SER A 34 15.17 7.74 -4.42
C SER A 34 13.66 7.67 -4.15
N PRO A 35 13.20 7.87 -2.89
CA PRO A 35 11.79 7.89 -2.53
C PRO A 35 10.97 8.90 -3.36
N TYR A 36 11.58 10.00 -3.73
CA TYR A 36 10.94 11.04 -4.56
C TYR A 36 10.68 10.56 -5.99
N LEU A 37 11.65 9.84 -6.57
CA LEU A 37 11.50 9.26 -7.91
C LEU A 37 10.39 8.19 -7.91
N VAL A 38 10.39 7.32 -6.89
CA VAL A 38 9.38 6.27 -6.75
C VAL A 38 8.00 6.89 -6.52
N GLY A 39 7.90 7.89 -5.64
CA GLY A 39 6.64 8.59 -5.39
C GLY A 39 6.07 9.26 -6.65
N ALA A 40 6.92 9.94 -7.43
CA ALA A 40 6.52 10.51 -8.72
C ALA A 40 6.08 9.41 -9.69
N GLY A 41 6.80 8.28 -9.73
CA GLY A 41 6.45 7.12 -10.56
C GLY A 41 5.07 6.54 -10.19
N ILE A 42 4.76 6.40 -8.90
CA ILE A 42 3.44 5.96 -8.42
C ILE A 42 2.35 6.95 -8.87
N GLY A 43 2.61 8.25 -8.79
CA GLY A 43 1.71 9.27 -9.26
C GLY A 43 1.39 9.13 -10.75
N VAL A 44 2.42 9.00 -11.58
CA VAL A 44 2.28 8.77 -13.03
C VAL A 44 1.52 7.48 -13.31
N LEU A 45 1.88 6.40 -12.62
CA LEU A 45 1.21 5.10 -12.75
C LEU A 45 -0.29 5.21 -12.42
N SER A 46 -0.64 5.92 -11.36
CA SER A 46 -2.04 6.13 -10.97
C SER A 46 -2.83 6.85 -12.07
N TRP A 47 -2.24 7.84 -12.73
CA TRP A 47 -2.88 8.52 -13.85
C TRP A 47 -3.04 7.63 -15.09
N LEU A 48 -2.02 6.82 -15.39
CA LEU A 48 -2.08 5.86 -16.49
C LEU A 48 -3.18 4.82 -16.25
N THR A 49 -3.37 4.34 -15.02
CA THR A 49 -4.44 3.40 -14.69
C THR A 49 -5.83 4.00 -14.88
N PHE A 50 -6.04 5.25 -14.49
CA PHE A 50 -7.28 5.97 -14.78
C PHE A 50 -7.46 6.21 -16.28
N TYR A 51 -6.39 6.54 -16.98
CA TYR A 51 -6.49 6.87 -18.41
C TYR A 51 -6.81 5.66 -19.28
N PHE A 52 -6.19 4.50 -19.01
CA PHE A 52 -6.33 3.29 -19.81
C PHE A 52 -7.43 2.35 -19.34
N SER A 53 -7.70 2.29 -18.05
CA SER A 53 -8.57 1.27 -17.47
C SER A 53 -9.78 1.83 -16.73
N ASP A 54 -9.93 3.14 -16.58
CA ASP A 54 -10.95 3.81 -15.76
C ASP A 54 -11.02 3.25 -14.32
N LYS A 55 -9.90 2.72 -13.81
CA LYS A 55 -9.84 2.09 -12.49
C LYS A 55 -8.82 2.77 -11.59
N ALA A 56 -9.24 2.96 -10.34
CA ALA A 56 -8.39 3.44 -9.27
C ALA A 56 -7.39 2.36 -8.83
N ILE A 57 -6.18 2.76 -8.45
CA ILE A 57 -5.26 1.89 -7.74
C ILE A 57 -5.86 1.59 -6.35
N GLY A 58 -6.02 0.32 -6.03
CA GLY A 58 -6.55 -0.10 -4.73
C GLY A 58 -6.33 -1.59 -4.48
N ALA A 59 -5.86 -1.92 -3.28
CA ALA A 59 -5.57 -3.30 -2.87
C ALA A 59 -6.65 -3.89 -1.95
N SER A 60 -7.69 -3.15 -1.59
CA SER A 60 -8.67 -3.61 -0.59
C SER A 60 -9.53 -4.78 -1.05
N SER A 61 -9.82 -4.92 -2.35
CA SER A 61 -10.56 -6.05 -2.91
C SER A 61 -9.75 -7.34 -2.90
N PHE A 62 -8.42 -7.26 -3.01
CA PHE A 62 -7.52 -8.41 -3.01
C PHE A 62 -7.76 -9.37 -1.84
N TYR A 63 -7.85 -8.84 -0.62
CA TYR A 63 -8.04 -9.67 0.58
C TYR A 63 -9.37 -10.42 0.57
N ALA A 64 -10.44 -9.77 0.10
CA ALA A 64 -11.75 -10.40 -0.04
C ALA A 64 -11.74 -11.48 -1.13
N THR A 65 -11.12 -11.19 -2.26
CA THR A 65 -10.98 -12.14 -3.37
C THR A 65 -10.14 -13.34 -2.97
N LEU A 66 -8.99 -13.11 -2.31
CA LEU A 66 -8.12 -14.18 -1.80
C LEU A 66 -8.85 -15.05 -0.76
N ALA A 67 -9.54 -14.43 0.21
CA ALA A 67 -10.34 -15.15 1.19
C ALA A 67 -11.45 -15.97 0.52
N GLY A 68 -12.06 -15.45 -0.55
CA GLY A 68 -13.04 -16.16 -1.36
C GLY A 68 -12.46 -17.37 -2.08
N PHE A 69 -11.26 -17.27 -2.65
CA PHE A 69 -10.58 -18.41 -3.27
C PHE A 69 -10.22 -19.48 -2.25
N ILE A 70 -9.61 -19.09 -1.13
CA ILE A 70 -9.27 -20.03 -0.04
C ILE A 70 -10.55 -20.66 0.54
N GLY A 71 -11.58 -19.85 0.76
CA GLY A 71 -12.87 -20.32 1.26
C GLY A 71 -13.53 -21.34 0.33
N LYS A 72 -13.44 -21.14 -1.00
CA LYS A 72 -13.93 -22.12 -1.97
C LYS A 72 -13.16 -23.43 -1.95
N LEU A 73 -11.87 -23.40 -1.65
CA LEU A 73 -11.04 -24.60 -1.52
C LEU A 73 -11.37 -25.39 -0.24
N VAL A 74 -11.60 -24.70 0.88
CA VAL A 74 -11.79 -25.34 2.20
C VAL A 74 -13.26 -25.66 2.48
N ALA A 75 -14.17 -24.71 2.19
CA ALA A 75 -15.59 -24.80 2.53
C ALA A 75 -16.47 -24.16 1.43
N LYS A 76 -16.47 -24.75 0.25
CA LYS A 76 -17.14 -24.21 -0.94
C LYS A 76 -18.59 -23.83 -0.67
N ARG A 77 -19.37 -24.75 -0.08
CA ARG A 77 -20.80 -24.57 0.19
C ARG A 77 -21.08 -23.40 1.13
N HIS A 78 -20.22 -23.21 2.15
CA HIS A 78 -20.34 -22.10 3.10
C HIS A 78 -19.99 -20.78 2.41
N THR A 79 -18.86 -20.73 1.69
CA THR A 79 -18.40 -19.52 1.01
C THR A 79 -19.43 -19.03 0.00
N GLU A 80 -20.00 -19.92 -0.81
CA GLU A 80 -21.03 -19.58 -1.80
C GLU A 80 -22.37 -19.18 -1.17
N SER A 81 -22.63 -19.56 0.08
CA SER A 81 -23.84 -19.15 0.80
C SER A 81 -23.78 -17.72 1.34
N LEU A 82 -22.58 -17.16 1.53
CA LEU A 82 -22.38 -15.81 2.06
C LEU A 82 -22.90 -14.75 1.08
N ALA A 83 -23.73 -13.82 1.59
CA ALA A 83 -24.34 -12.76 0.81
C ALA A 83 -23.32 -11.94 0.01
N TYR A 84 -22.14 -11.67 0.60
CA TYR A 84 -21.05 -10.95 -0.06
C TYR A 84 -20.56 -11.67 -1.32
N TYR A 85 -20.31 -12.99 -1.28
CA TYR A 85 -19.77 -13.75 -2.41
C TYR A 85 -20.84 -14.13 -3.45
N LYS A 86 -22.11 -14.01 -3.10
CA LYS A 86 -23.20 -14.09 -4.09
C LYS A 86 -23.21 -12.89 -5.01
N THR A 87 -22.95 -11.71 -4.46
CA THR A 87 -22.91 -10.44 -5.23
C THR A 87 -21.55 -10.19 -5.87
N ASN A 88 -20.47 -10.63 -5.22
CA ASN A 88 -19.08 -10.43 -5.64
C ASN A 88 -18.35 -11.79 -5.70
N PRO A 89 -18.60 -12.61 -6.71
CA PRO A 89 -17.93 -13.91 -6.82
C PRO A 89 -16.41 -13.70 -6.96
N PRO A 90 -15.59 -14.49 -6.25
CA PRO A 90 -14.14 -14.39 -6.37
C PRO A 90 -13.73 -14.69 -7.82
N SER A 91 -13.13 -13.72 -8.45
CA SER A 91 -12.62 -13.72 -9.81
C SER A 91 -11.27 -13.02 -9.87
N VAL A 92 -10.54 -13.20 -10.96
CA VAL A 92 -9.30 -12.44 -11.19
C VAL A 92 -9.72 -11.01 -11.50
N ASP A 93 -9.65 -10.16 -10.48
CA ASP A 93 -10.01 -8.76 -10.55
C ASP A 93 -8.77 -7.86 -10.61
N TRP A 94 -9.02 -6.56 -10.81
CA TRP A 94 -7.98 -5.54 -10.86
C TRP A 94 -7.12 -5.50 -9.59
N GLY A 95 -7.73 -5.64 -8.42
CA GLY A 95 -7.03 -5.61 -7.13
C GLY A 95 -6.08 -6.80 -6.96
N LEU A 96 -6.48 -7.98 -7.42
CA LEU A 96 -5.62 -9.18 -7.42
C LEU A 96 -4.39 -8.98 -8.31
N VAL A 97 -4.60 -8.54 -9.56
CA VAL A 97 -3.50 -8.29 -10.51
C VAL A 97 -2.56 -7.22 -9.97
N PHE A 98 -3.11 -6.14 -9.42
CA PHE A 98 -2.33 -5.06 -8.84
C PHE A 98 -1.40 -5.54 -7.71
N VAL A 99 -1.93 -6.31 -6.75
CA VAL A 99 -1.12 -6.78 -5.61
C VAL A 99 -0.06 -7.79 -6.05
N ILE A 100 -0.41 -8.72 -6.95
CA ILE A 100 0.58 -9.67 -7.50
C ILE A 100 1.69 -8.92 -8.24
N SER A 101 1.34 -7.94 -9.07
CA SER A 101 2.32 -7.12 -9.79
C SER A 101 3.21 -6.31 -8.84
N ALA A 102 2.65 -5.81 -7.72
CA ALA A 102 3.42 -5.11 -6.70
C ALA A 102 4.43 -6.05 -6.00
N ILE A 103 4.04 -7.30 -5.70
CA ILE A 103 4.95 -8.31 -5.12
C ILE A 103 6.09 -8.62 -6.11
N VAL A 104 5.76 -8.87 -7.37
CA VAL A 104 6.76 -9.15 -8.41
C VAL A 104 7.69 -7.96 -8.60
N GLY A 105 7.14 -6.75 -8.66
CA GLY A 105 7.92 -5.51 -8.79
C GLY A 105 8.84 -5.28 -7.59
N GLY A 106 8.36 -5.51 -6.37
CA GLY A 106 9.16 -5.44 -5.15
C GLY A 106 10.32 -6.45 -5.13
N PHE A 107 10.05 -7.68 -5.57
CA PHE A 107 11.08 -8.71 -5.70
C PHE A 107 12.15 -8.31 -6.73
N ILE A 108 11.76 -7.81 -7.90
CA ILE A 108 12.68 -7.33 -8.94
C ILE A 108 13.52 -6.17 -8.40
N ALA A 109 12.90 -5.21 -7.69
CA ALA A 109 13.58 -4.07 -7.11
C ALA A 109 14.62 -4.50 -6.07
N ALA A 110 14.27 -5.43 -5.17
CA ALA A 110 15.19 -5.97 -4.18
C ALA A 110 16.34 -6.74 -4.81
N TRP A 111 16.06 -7.49 -5.88
CA TRP A 111 17.11 -8.23 -6.60
C TRP A 111 18.09 -7.29 -7.30
N THR A 112 17.56 -6.31 -8.05
CA THR A 112 18.41 -5.35 -8.78
C THR A 112 19.15 -4.39 -7.85
N GLY A 113 18.59 -4.10 -6.67
CA GLY A 113 19.23 -3.28 -5.64
C GLY A 113 20.26 -4.03 -4.80
N GLY A 114 20.36 -5.37 -4.92
CA GLY A 114 21.26 -6.17 -4.09
C GLY A 114 20.85 -6.26 -2.61
N GLU A 115 19.62 -5.89 -2.29
CA GLU A 115 19.11 -5.79 -0.91
C GLU A 115 18.30 -7.02 -0.46
N ILE A 116 18.53 -8.17 -1.06
CA ILE A 116 17.93 -9.40 -0.55
C ILE A 116 18.64 -9.79 0.74
N ARG A 117 18.15 -9.27 1.86
CA ARG A 117 18.63 -9.60 3.20
C ARG A 117 17.78 -10.72 3.79
N ASN A 118 18.43 -11.69 4.40
CA ASN A 118 17.75 -12.77 5.11
C ASN A 118 17.47 -12.39 6.57
N GLU A 119 17.01 -11.18 6.79
CA GLU A 119 16.70 -10.63 8.11
C GLU A 119 15.19 -10.72 8.37
N TRP A 120 14.80 -11.58 9.31
CA TRP A 120 13.40 -11.78 9.70
C TRP A 120 12.87 -10.68 10.64
N LEU A 121 13.78 -10.05 11.38
CA LEU A 121 13.45 -9.03 12.37
C LEU A 121 14.25 -7.75 12.09
N HIS A 122 13.55 -6.63 12.11
CA HIS A 122 14.20 -5.33 11.97
C HIS A 122 15.00 -5.00 13.25
N PRO A 123 16.21 -4.41 13.17
CA PRO A 123 17.04 -4.09 14.34
C PRO A 123 16.27 -3.33 15.44
N MET A 124 15.52 -2.28 15.12
CA MET A 124 14.69 -1.54 16.08
C MET A 124 13.70 -2.42 16.86
N TRP A 125 13.19 -3.51 16.23
CA TRP A 125 12.31 -4.43 16.91
C TRP A 125 13.08 -5.28 17.92
N VAL A 126 14.24 -5.78 17.50
CA VAL A 126 15.12 -6.63 18.33
C VAL A 126 15.58 -5.86 19.57
N ASP A 127 16.00 -4.61 19.40
CA ASP A 127 16.44 -3.73 20.46
C ASP A 127 15.35 -3.47 21.51
N ARG A 128 14.08 -3.43 21.08
CA ARG A 128 12.96 -3.08 21.97
C ARG A 128 12.24 -4.30 22.56
N PHE A 129 11.99 -5.32 21.74
CA PHE A 129 11.14 -6.47 22.08
C PHE A 129 11.89 -7.81 22.06
N GLY A 130 13.19 -7.81 21.74
CA GLY A 130 13.99 -9.01 21.63
C GLY A 130 13.73 -9.83 20.35
N ASP A 131 14.42 -10.98 20.25
CA ASP A 131 14.47 -11.84 19.05
C ASP A 131 13.24 -12.74 18.84
N SER A 132 12.13 -12.48 19.52
CA SER A 132 10.95 -13.34 19.43
C SER A 132 10.16 -13.14 18.14
N ILE A 133 10.38 -14.02 17.14
CA ILE A 133 9.62 -14.06 15.89
C ILE A 133 8.12 -14.30 16.16
N ALA A 134 7.81 -15.14 17.15
CA ALA A 134 6.42 -15.44 17.51
C ALA A 134 5.68 -14.21 18.02
N LEU A 135 6.32 -13.40 18.89
CA LEU A 135 5.74 -12.16 19.41
C LEU A 135 5.47 -11.18 18.27
N ARG A 136 6.43 -11.01 17.37
CA ARG A 136 6.26 -10.16 16.18
C ARG A 136 5.11 -10.64 15.28
N GLY A 137 5.01 -11.96 15.10
CA GLY A 137 3.93 -12.57 14.32
C GLY A 137 2.55 -12.30 14.93
N ILE A 138 2.41 -12.43 16.25
CA ILE A 138 1.14 -12.18 16.96
C ILE A 138 0.76 -10.69 16.86
N ILE A 139 1.70 -9.78 17.14
CA ILE A 139 1.44 -8.33 17.06
C ILE A 139 1.14 -7.92 15.62
N GLY A 140 1.90 -8.45 14.65
CA GLY A 140 1.66 -8.20 13.24
C GLY A 140 0.29 -8.71 12.76
N PHE A 141 -0.11 -9.90 13.21
CA PHE A 141 -1.42 -10.46 12.90
C PHE A 141 -2.55 -9.60 13.51
N ALA A 142 -2.45 -9.25 14.79
CA ALA A 142 -3.45 -8.42 15.45
C ALA A 142 -3.56 -7.04 14.78
N GLY A 143 -2.44 -6.40 14.48
CA GLY A 143 -2.39 -5.14 13.74
C GLY A 143 -3.01 -5.25 12.34
N GLY A 144 -2.72 -6.35 11.63
CA GLY A 144 -3.31 -6.64 10.32
C GLY A 144 -4.83 -6.79 10.36
N VAL A 145 -5.36 -7.47 11.38
CA VAL A 145 -6.82 -7.62 11.59
C VAL A 145 -7.47 -6.25 11.85
N LEU A 146 -6.89 -5.43 12.73
CA LEU A 146 -7.39 -4.08 13.03
C LEU A 146 -7.35 -3.19 11.78
N MET A 147 -6.26 -3.24 11.02
CA MET A 147 -6.11 -2.47 9.78
C MET A 147 -7.13 -2.92 8.72
N ALA A 148 -7.34 -4.22 8.55
CA ALA A 148 -8.31 -4.74 7.59
C ALA A 148 -9.75 -4.34 7.97
N PHE A 149 -10.09 -4.40 9.26
CA PHE A 149 -11.37 -3.95 9.78
C PHE A 149 -11.58 -2.45 9.55
N GLY A 150 -10.60 -1.63 9.90
CA GLY A 150 -10.63 -0.18 9.66
C GLY A 150 -10.77 0.19 8.18
N ALA A 151 -10.04 -0.48 7.29
CA ALA A 151 -10.16 -0.28 5.85
C ALA A 151 -11.55 -0.63 5.30
N ARG A 152 -12.22 -1.62 5.89
CA ARG A 152 -13.60 -1.96 5.51
C ARG A 152 -14.61 -0.94 6.02
N LEU A 153 -14.44 -0.41 7.22
CA LEU A 153 -15.28 0.67 7.75
C LEU A 153 -15.12 1.97 6.96
N ALA A 154 -13.88 2.32 6.59
CA ALA A 154 -13.58 3.52 5.82
C ALA A 154 -13.97 3.42 4.34
N GLY A 155 -14.34 2.23 3.85
CA GLY A 155 -14.63 2.01 2.43
C GLY A 155 -13.41 1.96 1.51
N GLY A 156 -12.20 1.92 2.06
CA GLY A 156 -10.94 1.84 1.29
C GLY A 156 -9.71 1.74 2.18
N CYS A 157 -8.62 1.28 1.60
CA CYS A 157 -7.32 1.21 2.27
C CYS A 157 -6.45 2.42 1.90
N THR A 158 -5.21 2.44 2.40
CA THR A 158 -4.25 3.53 2.13
C THR A 158 -4.01 3.73 0.63
N SER A 159 -3.96 2.67 -0.20
CA SER A 159 -3.83 2.81 -1.64
C SER A 159 -5.08 3.40 -2.30
N GLY A 160 -6.28 3.08 -1.80
CA GLY A 160 -7.54 3.61 -2.31
C GLY A 160 -7.74 5.08 -1.93
N HIS A 161 -7.61 5.43 -0.66
CA HIS A 161 -7.77 6.81 -0.19
C HIS A 161 -6.50 7.62 -0.32
N GLY A 162 -5.33 7.07 0.07
CA GLY A 162 -4.07 7.81 0.13
C GLY A 162 -3.45 8.09 -1.23
N ILE A 163 -3.58 7.20 -2.20
CA ILE A 163 -3.06 7.42 -3.55
C ILE A 163 -4.20 7.87 -4.47
N SER A 164 -5.12 7.00 -4.78
CA SER A 164 -6.13 7.27 -5.80
C SER A 164 -7.14 8.34 -5.38
N GLY A 165 -7.61 8.31 -4.13
CA GLY A 165 -8.61 9.25 -3.64
C GLY A 165 -8.06 10.68 -3.46
N THR A 166 -6.83 10.81 -2.98
CA THR A 166 -6.18 12.14 -2.85
C THR A 166 -5.84 12.72 -4.22
N MET A 167 -5.43 11.89 -5.19
CA MET A 167 -5.19 12.34 -6.56
C MET A 167 -6.45 12.77 -7.29
N GLN A 168 -7.61 12.24 -6.90
CA GLN A 168 -8.92 12.70 -7.37
C GLN A 168 -9.42 13.95 -6.62
N LEU A 169 -8.62 14.51 -5.71
CA LEU A 169 -8.97 15.66 -4.85
C LEU A 169 -10.24 15.42 -4.04
N ASN A 170 -10.51 14.17 -3.66
CA ASN A 170 -11.67 13.82 -2.86
C ASN A 170 -11.44 14.22 -1.40
N ALA A 171 -12.26 15.15 -0.88
CA ALA A 171 -12.13 15.67 0.48
C ALA A 171 -12.28 14.58 1.56
N GLY A 172 -13.17 13.59 1.35
CA GLY A 172 -13.31 12.45 2.25
C GLY A 172 -12.05 11.59 2.32
N SER A 173 -11.37 11.41 1.18
CA SER A 173 -10.11 10.68 1.12
C SER A 173 -8.98 11.43 1.83
N TRP A 174 -8.90 12.75 1.69
CA TRP A 174 -7.95 13.57 2.42
C TRP A 174 -8.14 13.47 3.94
N LEU A 175 -9.39 13.58 4.41
CA LEU A 175 -9.71 13.44 5.83
C LEU A 175 -9.32 12.04 6.34
N THR A 176 -9.66 10.99 5.59
CA THR A 176 -9.32 9.61 5.95
C THR A 176 -7.80 9.41 6.07
N VAL A 177 -7.02 9.96 5.14
CA VAL A 177 -5.56 9.89 5.15
C VAL A 177 -4.97 10.61 6.37
N ILE A 178 -5.46 11.80 6.69
CA ILE A 178 -5.03 12.53 7.88
C ILE A 178 -5.27 11.68 9.14
N CYS A 179 -6.45 11.09 9.29
CA CYS A 179 -6.77 10.21 10.41
C CYS A 179 -5.87 8.97 10.45
N MET A 180 -5.58 8.36 9.30
CA MET A 180 -4.66 7.21 9.21
C MET A 180 -3.25 7.57 9.67
N PHE A 181 -2.72 8.72 9.25
CA PHE A 181 -1.39 9.17 9.67
C PHE A 181 -1.34 9.50 11.17
N ILE A 182 -2.33 10.21 11.69
CA ILE A 182 -2.40 10.51 13.14
C ILE A 182 -2.42 9.21 13.95
N ALA A 183 -3.29 8.26 13.59
CA ALA A 183 -3.38 6.98 14.28
C ALA A 183 -2.09 6.16 14.16
N GLY A 184 -1.48 6.13 12.97
CA GLY A 184 -0.22 5.42 12.73
C GLY A 184 0.94 5.98 13.54
N ILE A 185 1.10 7.31 13.57
CA ILE A 185 2.12 7.98 14.37
C ILE A 185 1.89 7.72 15.86
N ALA A 186 0.66 7.90 16.34
CA ALA A 186 0.32 7.67 17.75
C ALA A 186 0.61 6.21 18.17
N THR A 187 0.25 5.23 17.32
CA THR A 187 0.51 3.82 17.60
C THR A 187 2.02 3.51 17.59
N ALA A 188 2.76 4.05 16.63
CA ALA A 188 4.20 3.87 16.56
C ALA A 188 4.90 4.48 17.80
N MET A 189 4.53 5.69 18.19
CA MET A 189 5.05 6.32 19.39
C MET A 189 4.71 5.51 20.64
N LEU A 190 3.46 5.03 20.76
CA LEU A 190 3.06 4.18 21.90
C LEU A 190 3.91 2.90 22.00
N LEU A 191 4.12 2.22 20.87
CA LEU A 191 4.88 0.97 20.84
C LEU A 191 6.38 1.15 21.11
N TYR A 192 6.98 2.23 20.56
CA TYR A 192 8.43 2.38 20.61
C TYR A 192 8.95 3.35 21.67
N THR A 193 8.08 4.18 22.26
CA THR A 193 8.53 5.12 23.31
C THR A 193 7.95 4.81 24.70
N VAL A 194 6.74 4.22 24.77
CA VAL A 194 6.04 3.99 26.04
C VAL A 194 6.13 2.53 26.49
N LEU A 195 5.99 1.56 25.59
CA LEU A 195 6.14 0.13 25.87
C LEU A 195 7.58 -0.31 25.72
#